data_c62c61ddb961bd53da930d8d4d48b808
#
_entry.id   c62c61ddb961bd53da930d8d4d48b808
#
_cell.length_a   1.000
_cell.length_b   1.000
_cell.length_c   1.000
_cell.angle_alpha   90.00
_cell.angle_beta   90.00
_cell.angle_gamma   90.00
#
_symmetry.space_group_name_H-M   'P 1'
#
loop_
_entity.id
_entity.type
_entity.pdbx_description
1 polymer ?
#
loop_
_entity_poly.entity_id
_entity_poly.type
_entity_poly.pdbx_seq_one_letter_code
_entity_poly.pdbx_strand_id
1 'polypeptide(L)'
;MKRILFYLVALVYSCQLMAQSFILNNADGIPLKYDIINTNPRQVRLTGRGTIPAGFTGTDLNLPGFISYGGNSYQVIEIGEKAFYTENNFTNLHISEGVLRLKKHAIAQGQYVSVTLPSSLEKIEYTQMFWSGSLKYVYGLENTKITELPGNTFGACYALEYVKLPSQLQVIGSYCFMQTNLTALEIPVTVKKIDINAFLMSNIAEFDIPASVEEISPYAFTSNNVSKIRMHRTVPPTATDELVYSSANVSIFVPTDATLAYETAVGWSKHIGKYREEVTIGTSGYATLYLETENFEVPAGCTAYVITEVKKESGQYQAKTEAFAAGNIIPAGQAVILKGTAGQTYEYKANLTGTPVTIAKNLLVGTATEQTLNAAGYKYFLFGSGPDGQGFYRQTGHDINSIHLKAHKAGLRLPSTAIGSAKSFVVDFSTPETTGIRSVGSAVQPSKEDVYFDLQGRRVLHPTRGIYIVNGKKVVKE
;
A
#
# COMPACT_ATOMS: atom_id res chain seq x y z
N MET A 1 65.50 -23.65 21.82
CA MET A 1 65.48 -24.07 20.41
C MET A 1 64.19 -24.85 20.02
N LYS A 2 63.72 -25.87 20.79
CA LYS A 2 62.52 -26.64 20.40
C LYS A 2 61.23 -25.80 20.32
N ARG A 3 61.02 -24.77 21.16
CA ARG A 3 59.82 -23.92 21.13
C ARG A 3 59.80 -22.94 19.95
N ILE A 4 60.96 -22.44 19.51
CA ILE A 4 61.10 -21.55 18.35
C ILE A 4 60.86 -22.32 17.06
N LEU A 5 61.26 -23.59 16.98
CA LEU A 5 60.99 -24.44 15.82
C LEU A 5 59.52 -24.77 15.68
N PHE A 6 58.80 -24.94 16.81
CA PHE A 6 57.37 -25.19 16.78
C PHE A 6 56.57 -23.95 16.29
N TYR A 7 56.98 -22.74 16.69
CA TYR A 7 56.38 -21.50 16.19
C TYR A 7 56.72 -21.22 14.72
N LEU A 8 57.92 -21.55 14.28
CA LEU A 8 58.30 -21.43 12.86
C LEU A 8 57.56 -22.46 11.98
N VAL A 9 57.38 -23.69 12.45
CA VAL A 9 56.57 -24.70 11.74
C VAL A 9 55.07 -24.33 11.74
N ALA A 10 54.53 -23.79 12.83
CA ALA A 10 53.16 -23.29 12.90
C ALA A 10 52.99 -22.03 11.99
N LEU A 11 53.98 -21.15 11.94
CA LEU A 11 53.96 -19.97 11.02
C LEU A 11 54.06 -20.39 9.54
N VAL A 12 54.87 -21.41 9.21
CA VAL A 12 54.96 -21.94 7.86
C VAL A 12 53.68 -22.68 7.46
N TYR A 13 53.04 -23.41 8.38
CA TYR A 13 51.70 -23.99 8.13
C TYR A 13 50.59 -22.94 8.05
N SER A 14 50.68 -21.85 8.78
CA SER A 14 49.72 -20.74 8.67
C SER A 14 49.96 -19.86 7.41
N CYS A 15 51.20 -19.86 6.88
CA CYS A 15 51.56 -19.15 5.65
C CYS A 15 51.26 -19.95 4.37
N GLN A 16 50.98 -21.24 4.43
CA GLN A 16 50.58 -22.08 3.31
C GLN A 16 49.10 -22.13 3.02
N LEU A 17 48.26 -21.38 3.76
CA LEU A 17 46.88 -21.04 3.37
C LEU A 17 46.81 -19.82 2.44
N MET A 18 47.86 -19.58 1.62
CA MET A 18 47.73 -18.74 0.45
C MET A 18 46.77 -19.46 -0.50
N ALA A 19 45.67 -18.83 -0.83
CA ALA A 19 44.62 -19.37 -1.66
C ALA A 19 45.18 -20.16 -2.85
N GLN A 20 45.09 -21.50 -2.81
CA GLN A 20 45.47 -22.32 -3.96
C GLN A 20 44.41 -22.06 -5.03
N SER A 21 44.82 -21.30 -6.08
CA SER A 21 43.96 -21.02 -7.22
C SER A 21 44.06 -22.16 -8.23
N PHE A 22 42.92 -22.51 -8.84
CA PHE A 22 42.88 -23.52 -9.90
C PHE A 22 41.74 -23.20 -10.90
N ILE A 23 41.74 -23.90 -12.03
CA ILE A 23 40.73 -23.75 -13.07
C ILE A 23 40.04 -25.10 -13.28
N LEU A 24 38.70 -25.10 -13.34
CA LEU A 24 37.90 -26.24 -13.77
C LEU A 24 36.87 -25.78 -14.78
N ASN A 25 36.58 -26.63 -15.75
CA ASN A 25 35.45 -26.37 -16.65
C ASN A 25 34.12 -26.69 -15.93
N ASN A 26 33.14 -25.82 -16.16
CA ASN A 26 31.76 -26.16 -15.78
C ASN A 26 31.18 -27.24 -16.75
N ALA A 27 29.92 -27.61 -16.57
CA ALA A 27 29.26 -28.62 -17.42
C ALA A 27 29.19 -28.23 -18.90
N ASP A 28 29.23 -26.93 -19.20
CA ASP A 28 29.20 -26.39 -20.57
C ASP A 28 30.60 -26.25 -21.20
N GLY A 29 31.64 -26.70 -20.51
CA GLY A 29 33.01 -26.60 -20.97
C GLY A 29 33.66 -25.23 -20.76
N ILE A 30 33.01 -24.31 -20.01
CA ILE A 30 33.56 -22.97 -19.72
C ILE A 30 34.55 -23.08 -18.58
N PRO A 31 35.82 -22.63 -18.74
CA PRO A 31 36.79 -22.67 -17.66
C PRO A 31 36.46 -21.61 -16.58
N LEU A 32 36.23 -22.06 -15.36
CA LEU A 32 35.99 -21.21 -14.19
C LEU A 32 37.16 -21.24 -13.23
N LYS A 33 37.49 -20.08 -12.64
CA LYS A 33 38.63 -19.88 -11.74
C LYS A 33 38.16 -19.91 -10.29
N TYR A 34 38.86 -20.68 -9.46
CA TYR A 34 38.55 -20.89 -8.09
C TYR A 34 39.70 -20.65 -7.15
N ASP A 35 39.45 -20.13 -5.95
CA ASP A 35 40.39 -20.06 -4.85
C ASP A 35 39.86 -20.94 -3.71
N ILE A 36 40.72 -21.79 -3.16
CA ILE A 36 40.40 -22.54 -1.92
C ILE A 36 40.47 -21.53 -0.77
N ILE A 37 39.36 -21.34 -0.07
CA ILE A 37 39.26 -20.40 1.06
C ILE A 37 39.15 -21.12 2.39
N ASN A 38 38.75 -22.41 2.38
CA ASN A 38 38.73 -23.25 3.57
C ASN A 38 38.92 -24.73 3.18
N THR A 39 39.64 -25.47 3.99
CA THR A 39 39.85 -26.91 3.78
C THR A 39 39.06 -27.79 4.75
N ASN A 40 38.47 -27.20 5.78
CA ASN A 40 37.58 -27.89 6.73
C ASN A 40 36.56 -26.90 7.35
N PRO A 41 35.30 -26.84 6.87
CA PRO A 41 34.77 -27.56 5.68
C PRO A 41 35.44 -27.12 4.39
N ARG A 42 35.42 -27.98 3.36
CA ARG A 42 36.02 -27.67 2.05
C ARG A 42 35.18 -26.66 1.30
N GLN A 43 35.72 -25.43 1.15
CA GLN A 43 35.03 -24.29 0.57
C GLN A 43 35.93 -23.56 -0.41
N VAL A 44 35.32 -23.10 -1.51
CA VAL A 44 35.99 -22.30 -2.54
C VAL A 44 35.19 -21.02 -2.80
N ARG A 45 35.92 -20.02 -3.29
CA ARG A 45 35.44 -18.81 -3.93
C ARG A 45 35.56 -18.96 -5.44
N LEU A 46 34.53 -18.65 -6.20
CA LEU A 46 34.58 -18.52 -7.63
C LEU A 46 35.04 -17.08 -7.98
N THR A 47 36.22 -16.93 -8.63
CA THR A 47 36.88 -15.64 -8.85
C THR A 47 36.73 -15.11 -10.26
N GLY A 48 36.14 -15.88 -11.18
CA GLY A 48 35.89 -15.48 -12.55
C GLY A 48 35.98 -16.65 -13.51
N ARG A 49 36.16 -16.35 -14.78
CA ARG A 49 36.35 -17.37 -15.81
C ARG A 49 37.68 -17.22 -16.56
N GLY A 50 38.09 -18.25 -17.24
CA GLY A 50 39.16 -18.24 -18.23
C GLY A 50 38.68 -17.81 -19.62
N THR A 51 39.46 -18.12 -20.63
CA THR A 51 39.14 -17.85 -22.03
C THR A 51 38.03 -18.80 -22.47
N ILE A 52 36.97 -18.26 -23.09
CA ILE A 52 35.88 -19.07 -23.66
C ILE A 52 36.45 -19.90 -24.81
N PRO A 53 36.16 -21.22 -24.91
CA PRO A 53 36.61 -22.07 -26.00
C PRO A 53 36.20 -21.53 -27.37
N ALA A 54 37.11 -21.65 -28.36
CA ALA A 54 36.82 -21.28 -29.74
C ALA A 54 35.59 -22.09 -30.25
N GLY A 55 34.67 -21.40 -30.90
CA GLY A 55 33.43 -22.02 -31.41
C GLY A 55 32.32 -22.25 -30.37
N PHE A 56 32.48 -21.76 -29.14
CA PHE A 56 31.41 -21.75 -28.17
C PHE A 56 30.27 -20.79 -28.63
N THR A 57 29.05 -21.31 -28.70
CA THR A 57 27.86 -20.55 -29.16
C THR A 57 26.75 -20.47 -28.10
N GLY A 58 27.01 -20.98 -26.89
CA GLY A 58 26.03 -20.95 -25.79
C GLY A 58 25.79 -19.54 -25.25
N THR A 59 24.59 -19.27 -24.80
CA THR A 59 24.14 -18.01 -24.22
C THR A 59 24.08 -18.04 -22.70
N ASP A 60 24.24 -19.21 -22.11
CA ASP A 60 24.05 -19.46 -20.69
C ASP A 60 25.39 -19.60 -19.96
N LEU A 61 25.53 -18.92 -18.82
CA LEU A 61 26.63 -19.10 -17.89
C LEU A 61 26.12 -19.82 -16.65
N ASN A 62 26.44 -21.10 -16.51
CA ASN A 62 26.07 -21.92 -15.36
C ASN A 62 27.19 -21.93 -14.32
N LEU A 63 26.96 -21.32 -13.15
CA LEU A 63 27.89 -21.28 -12.04
C LEU A 63 27.54 -22.39 -11.02
N PRO A 64 28.42 -23.40 -10.82
CA PRO A 64 28.13 -24.53 -9.95
C PRO A 64 28.22 -24.12 -8.47
N GLY A 65 27.37 -24.73 -7.63
CA GLY A 65 27.45 -24.59 -6.17
C GLY A 65 28.37 -25.59 -5.49
N PHE A 66 28.72 -26.68 -6.21
CA PHE A 66 29.66 -27.70 -5.74
C PHE A 66 30.56 -28.14 -6.89
N ILE A 67 31.81 -28.45 -6.59
CA ILE A 67 32.82 -28.89 -7.54
C ILE A 67 33.66 -30.02 -6.97
N SER A 68 34.31 -30.81 -7.83
CA SER A 68 35.30 -31.84 -7.48
C SER A 68 36.68 -31.42 -7.92
N TYR A 69 37.64 -31.39 -7.02
CA TYR A 69 39.04 -31.07 -7.35
C TYR A 69 40.00 -31.90 -6.48
N GLY A 70 41.02 -32.50 -7.12
CA GLY A 70 41.98 -33.35 -6.41
C GLY A 70 41.37 -34.50 -5.65
N GLY A 71 40.28 -35.11 -6.16
CA GLY A 71 39.55 -36.21 -5.48
C GLY A 71 38.66 -35.75 -4.30
N ASN A 72 38.50 -34.44 -4.07
CA ASN A 72 37.70 -33.88 -2.98
C ASN A 72 36.54 -33.08 -3.53
N SER A 73 35.41 -33.07 -2.81
CA SER A 73 34.26 -32.19 -3.08
C SER A 73 34.41 -30.89 -2.32
N TYR A 74 34.17 -29.77 -2.98
CA TYR A 74 34.17 -28.42 -2.41
C TYR A 74 32.84 -27.73 -2.69
N GLN A 75 32.34 -26.99 -1.69
CA GLN A 75 31.20 -26.09 -1.86
C GLN A 75 31.71 -24.73 -2.37
N VAL A 76 31.11 -24.22 -3.43
CA VAL A 76 31.30 -22.85 -3.91
C VAL A 76 30.41 -21.93 -3.06
N ILE A 77 30.97 -21.35 -2.00
CA ILE A 77 30.16 -20.59 -1.04
C ILE A 77 29.99 -19.13 -1.43
N GLU A 78 30.84 -18.60 -2.32
CA GLU A 78 30.73 -17.22 -2.76
C GLU A 78 31.23 -16.99 -4.19
N ILE A 79 30.54 -16.05 -4.87
CA ILE A 79 31.06 -15.45 -6.11
C ILE A 79 31.88 -14.24 -5.69
N GLY A 80 33.16 -14.24 -6.03
CA GLY A 80 34.15 -13.27 -5.60
C GLY A 80 33.92 -11.86 -6.11
N GLU A 81 34.64 -10.89 -5.53
CA GLU A 81 34.58 -9.50 -5.96
C GLU A 81 34.96 -9.39 -7.45
N LYS A 82 34.11 -8.71 -8.23
CA LYS A 82 34.29 -8.49 -9.68
C LYS A 82 34.49 -9.77 -10.51
N ALA A 83 34.07 -10.93 -10.01
CA ALA A 83 34.34 -12.23 -10.70
C ALA A 83 33.79 -12.25 -12.13
N PHE A 84 32.63 -11.67 -12.37
CA PHE A 84 31.97 -11.55 -13.69
C PHE A 84 31.58 -10.10 -13.99
N TYR A 85 32.40 -9.17 -13.53
CA TYR A 85 32.25 -7.75 -13.83
C TYR A 85 32.43 -7.48 -15.32
N THR A 86 31.49 -6.74 -15.95
CA THR A 86 31.49 -6.46 -17.40
C THR A 86 31.45 -7.71 -18.30
N GLU A 87 30.81 -8.81 -17.81
CA GLU A 87 30.66 -10.02 -18.62
C GLU A 87 29.64 -9.80 -19.76
N ASN A 88 30.11 -9.93 -21.00
CA ASN A 88 29.33 -9.57 -22.19
C ASN A 88 29.08 -10.76 -23.14
N ASN A 89 29.51 -11.97 -22.78
CA ASN A 89 29.43 -13.12 -23.66
C ASN A 89 28.16 -13.98 -23.38
N PHE A 90 27.47 -13.72 -22.28
CA PHE A 90 26.32 -14.52 -21.86
C PHE A 90 25.12 -13.62 -21.61
N THR A 91 23.95 -14.10 -22.02
CA THR A 91 22.67 -13.41 -21.79
C THR A 91 21.92 -13.95 -20.59
N ASN A 92 22.19 -15.20 -20.17
CA ASN A 92 21.57 -15.79 -19.00
C ASN A 92 22.63 -16.25 -17.99
N LEU A 93 22.42 -15.88 -16.73
CA LEU A 93 23.26 -16.30 -15.62
C LEU A 93 22.47 -17.19 -14.67
N HIS A 94 22.96 -18.41 -14.45
CA HIS A 94 22.39 -19.35 -13.50
C HIS A 94 23.36 -19.63 -12.37
N ILE A 95 22.99 -19.30 -11.14
CA ILE A 95 23.78 -19.57 -9.93
C ILE A 95 23.14 -20.76 -9.22
N SER A 96 23.88 -21.85 -9.07
CA SER A 96 23.36 -23.10 -8.48
C SER A 96 23.32 -23.08 -6.96
N GLU A 97 22.48 -23.97 -6.41
CA GLU A 97 22.38 -24.21 -4.96
C GLU A 97 23.73 -24.51 -4.33
N GLY A 98 24.00 -23.95 -3.15
CA GLY A 98 25.26 -24.06 -2.44
C GLY A 98 26.01 -22.72 -2.36
N VAL A 99 25.78 -21.78 -3.27
CA VAL A 99 26.31 -20.42 -3.19
C VAL A 99 25.54 -19.64 -2.14
N LEU A 100 26.26 -19.04 -1.18
CA LEU A 100 25.69 -18.31 -0.05
C LEU A 100 25.84 -16.81 -0.18
N ARG A 101 26.86 -16.33 -0.93
CA ARG A 101 27.20 -14.91 -0.98
C ARG A 101 27.60 -14.43 -2.39
N LEU A 102 27.09 -13.27 -2.76
CA LEU A 102 27.60 -12.48 -3.88
C LEU A 102 28.41 -11.33 -3.32
N LYS A 103 29.72 -11.32 -3.63
CA LYS A 103 30.65 -10.27 -3.18
C LYS A 103 30.46 -8.99 -4.00
N LYS A 104 31.08 -7.91 -3.56
CA LYS A 104 31.01 -6.59 -4.20
C LYS A 104 31.25 -6.68 -5.71
N HIS A 105 30.33 -6.14 -6.52
CA HIS A 105 30.40 -6.14 -7.99
C HIS A 105 30.54 -7.51 -8.66
N ALA A 106 30.22 -8.61 -7.99
CA ALA A 106 30.44 -9.97 -8.47
C ALA A 106 29.92 -10.22 -9.89
N ILE A 107 28.75 -9.67 -10.22
CA ILE A 107 28.06 -9.82 -11.52
C ILE A 107 27.65 -8.47 -12.12
N ALA A 108 28.23 -7.35 -11.65
CA ALA A 108 27.84 -6.02 -12.08
C ALA A 108 28.26 -5.71 -13.52
N GLN A 109 27.52 -4.82 -14.19
CA GLN A 109 27.75 -4.35 -15.56
C GLN A 109 27.80 -5.49 -16.63
N GLY A 110 27.28 -6.68 -16.32
CA GLY A 110 27.13 -7.75 -17.29
C GLY A 110 25.99 -7.50 -18.27
N GLN A 111 26.06 -8.11 -19.44
CA GLN A 111 25.02 -8.04 -20.48
C GLN A 111 23.91 -9.08 -20.28
N TYR A 112 23.71 -9.53 -19.04
CA TYR A 112 22.67 -10.50 -18.71
C TYR A 112 21.27 -9.94 -18.97
N VAL A 113 20.43 -10.71 -19.65
CA VAL A 113 18.97 -10.46 -19.78
C VAL A 113 18.25 -11.10 -18.61
N SER A 114 18.73 -12.28 -18.16
CA SER A 114 18.16 -12.93 -16.98
C SER A 114 19.25 -13.41 -16.00
N VAL A 115 18.90 -13.35 -14.71
CA VAL A 115 19.70 -13.91 -13.61
C VAL A 115 18.81 -14.81 -12.77
N THR A 116 19.24 -16.06 -12.52
CA THR A 116 18.58 -17.00 -11.61
C THR A 116 19.45 -17.18 -10.36
N LEU A 117 18.88 -16.91 -9.19
CA LEU A 117 19.52 -16.97 -7.88
C LEU A 117 19.12 -18.24 -7.13
N PRO A 118 20.04 -18.87 -6.37
CA PRO A 118 19.75 -20.07 -5.58
C PRO A 118 19.04 -19.75 -4.28
N SER A 119 18.22 -20.67 -3.76
CA SER A 119 17.55 -20.52 -2.46
C SER A 119 18.53 -20.52 -1.28
N SER A 120 19.74 -21.05 -1.47
CA SER A 120 20.83 -21.03 -0.49
C SER A 120 21.43 -19.63 -0.27
N LEU A 121 21.17 -18.65 -1.16
CA LEU A 121 21.77 -17.32 -1.08
C LEU A 121 21.32 -16.57 0.17
N GLU A 122 22.29 -16.12 0.98
CA GLU A 122 22.09 -15.46 2.28
C GLU A 122 22.46 -13.97 2.24
N LYS A 123 23.36 -13.58 1.33
CA LYS A 123 23.87 -12.21 1.30
C LYS A 123 24.25 -11.74 -0.09
N ILE A 124 23.81 -10.54 -0.43
CA ILE A 124 24.30 -9.73 -1.54
C ILE A 124 25.08 -8.56 -0.95
N GLU A 125 26.31 -8.32 -1.40
CA GLU A 125 27.07 -7.15 -1.02
C GLU A 125 26.77 -5.97 -1.96
N TYR A 126 27.15 -4.77 -1.54
CA TYR A 126 26.86 -3.50 -2.24
C TYR A 126 27.16 -3.55 -3.76
N THR A 127 26.28 -2.97 -4.58
CA THR A 127 26.40 -2.78 -6.03
C THR A 127 26.49 -4.05 -6.89
N GLN A 128 25.72 -5.11 -6.59
CA GLN A 128 25.86 -6.39 -7.31
C GLN A 128 25.35 -6.39 -8.75
N MET A 129 24.29 -5.65 -9.05
CA MET A 129 23.67 -5.62 -10.38
C MET A 129 23.65 -4.21 -10.99
N PHE A 130 24.44 -3.29 -10.41
CA PHE A 130 24.48 -1.87 -10.80
C PHE A 130 24.87 -1.68 -12.26
N TRP A 131 24.11 -0.85 -12.99
CA TRP A 131 24.28 -0.57 -14.40
C TRP A 131 24.20 -1.78 -15.36
N SER A 132 23.50 -2.83 -14.98
CA SER A 132 23.16 -3.93 -15.88
C SER A 132 21.98 -3.54 -16.78
N GLY A 133 22.26 -2.69 -17.78
CA GLY A 133 21.22 -2.08 -18.62
C GLY A 133 20.40 -3.07 -19.44
N SER A 134 20.87 -4.32 -19.63
CA SER A 134 20.17 -5.39 -20.34
C SER A 134 19.32 -6.28 -19.43
N LEU A 135 19.51 -6.22 -18.11
CA LEU A 135 18.86 -7.11 -17.15
C LEU A 135 17.36 -6.84 -17.09
N LYS A 136 16.55 -7.82 -17.52
CA LYS A 136 15.10 -7.76 -17.53
C LYS A 136 14.46 -8.58 -16.42
N TYR A 137 15.03 -9.74 -16.10
CA TYR A 137 14.41 -10.72 -15.24
C TYR A 137 15.35 -11.22 -14.16
N VAL A 138 14.91 -11.16 -12.90
CA VAL A 138 15.60 -11.77 -11.77
C VAL A 138 14.68 -12.80 -11.15
N TYR A 139 15.09 -14.08 -11.23
CA TYR A 139 14.35 -15.22 -10.73
C TYR A 139 14.98 -15.78 -9.47
N GLY A 140 14.20 -16.34 -8.59
CA GLY A 140 14.65 -17.05 -7.40
C GLY A 140 15.01 -16.15 -6.21
N LEU A 141 15.03 -14.82 -6.37
CA LEU A 141 15.31 -13.90 -5.26
C LEU A 141 14.32 -14.10 -4.11
N GLU A 142 13.04 -14.33 -4.42
CA GLU A 142 11.96 -14.61 -3.46
C GLU A 142 12.20 -15.84 -2.57
N ASN A 143 13.01 -16.78 -3.06
CA ASN A 143 13.32 -18.03 -2.36
C ASN A 143 14.60 -17.94 -1.51
N THR A 144 15.36 -16.85 -1.62
CA THR A 144 16.63 -16.66 -0.90
C THR A 144 16.42 -16.36 0.57
N LYS A 145 17.47 -16.42 1.37
CA LYS A 145 17.47 -16.09 2.80
C LYS A 145 17.86 -14.62 3.07
N ILE A 146 17.82 -13.78 2.05
CA ILE A 146 18.23 -12.38 2.14
C ILE A 146 17.23 -11.60 2.99
N THR A 147 17.74 -10.85 3.96
CA THR A 147 16.97 -9.93 4.81
C THR A 147 17.18 -8.46 4.49
N GLU A 148 18.21 -8.15 3.68
CA GLU A 148 18.55 -6.79 3.28
C GLU A 148 18.97 -6.77 1.82
N LEU A 149 18.36 -5.91 1.02
CA LEU A 149 18.89 -5.51 -0.29
C LEU A 149 19.75 -4.26 -0.09
N PRO A 150 21.06 -4.38 -0.21
CA PRO A 150 21.95 -3.23 -0.02
C PRO A 150 21.73 -2.15 -1.08
N GLY A 151 22.28 -0.98 -0.83
CA GLY A 151 22.16 0.15 -1.76
C GLY A 151 22.62 -0.19 -3.17
N ASN A 152 21.90 0.33 -4.17
CA ASN A 152 22.15 0.13 -5.60
C ASN A 152 22.08 -1.33 -6.09
N THR A 153 21.42 -2.25 -5.38
CA THR A 153 21.34 -3.66 -5.81
C THR A 153 20.86 -3.79 -7.26
N PHE A 154 19.82 -3.06 -7.65
CA PHE A 154 19.26 -3.00 -9.01
C PHE A 154 19.35 -1.59 -9.61
N GLY A 155 20.12 -0.69 -9.00
CA GLY A 155 20.26 0.68 -9.47
C GLY A 155 20.76 0.75 -10.91
N ALA A 156 20.07 1.56 -11.73
CA ALA A 156 20.31 1.71 -13.17
C ALA A 156 20.21 0.41 -14.00
N CYS A 157 19.41 -0.56 -13.54
CA CYS A 157 18.96 -1.67 -14.37
C CYS A 157 17.76 -1.22 -15.23
N TYR A 158 18.05 -0.39 -16.25
CA TYR A 158 17.04 0.30 -17.06
C TYR A 158 16.00 -0.61 -17.75
N ALA A 159 16.34 -1.88 -17.95
CA ALA A 159 15.48 -2.86 -18.60
C ALA A 159 14.73 -3.76 -17.59
N LEU A 160 14.92 -3.59 -16.27
CA LEU A 160 14.37 -4.51 -15.27
C LEU A 160 12.84 -4.42 -15.21
N GLU A 161 12.19 -5.50 -15.61
CA GLU A 161 10.74 -5.63 -15.70
C GLU A 161 10.16 -6.58 -14.64
N TYR A 162 10.98 -7.49 -14.12
CA TYR A 162 10.50 -8.51 -13.19
C TYR A 162 11.52 -8.86 -12.11
N VAL A 163 11.08 -8.75 -10.87
CA VAL A 163 11.73 -9.28 -9.68
C VAL A 163 10.67 -9.51 -8.59
N LYS A 164 10.82 -10.57 -7.80
CA LYS A 164 10.04 -10.78 -6.58
C LYS A 164 10.96 -10.71 -5.37
N LEU A 165 10.52 -10.04 -4.32
CA LEU A 165 11.28 -9.83 -3.10
C LEU A 165 11.15 -11.01 -2.13
N PRO A 166 12.21 -11.30 -1.31
CA PRO A 166 12.14 -12.33 -0.27
C PRO A 166 11.09 -11.99 0.78
N SER A 167 10.31 -12.98 1.22
CA SER A 167 9.26 -12.78 2.23
C SER A 167 9.77 -12.35 3.60
N GLN A 168 11.06 -12.58 3.92
CA GLN A 168 11.73 -12.16 5.15
C GLN A 168 12.54 -10.86 5.00
N LEU A 169 12.43 -10.15 3.88
CA LEU A 169 13.15 -8.91 3.64
C LEU A 169 12.75 -7.84 4.67
N GLN A 170 13.74 -7.18 5.27
CA GLN A 170 13.54 -6.13 6.27
C GLN A 170 13.96 -4.75 5.79
N VAL A 171 14.95 -4.68 4.90
CA VAL A 171 15.52 -3.40 4.44
C VAL A 171 15.60 -3.36 2.92
N ILE A 172 15.06 -2.29 2.35
CA ILE A 172 15.29 -1.89 0.95
C ILE A 172 16.26 -0.71 0.99
N GLY A 173 17.49 -0.93 0.55
CA GLY A 173 18.59 0.03 0.65
C GLY A 173 18.49 1.21 -0.30
N SER A 174 19.38 2.17 -0.10
CA SER A 174 19.45 3.43 -0.88
C SER A 174 19.65 3.17 -2.37
N TYR A 175 18.85 3.86 -3.22
CA TYR A 175 18.93 3.72 -4.69
C TYR A 175 18.71 2.29 -5.21
N CYS A 176 18.12 1.40 -4.40
CA CYS A 176 18.02 -0.04 -4.69
C CYS A 176 17.37 -0.34 -6.04
N PHE A 177 16.31 0.37 -6.38
CA PHE A 177 15.56 0.26 -7.64
C PHE A 177 15.58 1.55 -8.46
N MET A 178 16.61 2.37 -8.26
CA MET A 178 16.76 3.62 -9.03
C MET A 178 16.82 3.32 -10.53
N GLN A 179 16.06 4.06 -11.33
CA GLN A 179 16.05 3.99 -12.78
C GLN A 179 15.79 2.57 -13.34
N THR A 180 14.87 1.83 -12.71
CA THR A 180 14.39 0.54 -13.24
C THR A 180 13.13 0.73 -14.08
N ASN A 181 12.83 -0.26 -14.95
CA ASN A 181 11.57 -0.29 -15.75
C ASN A 181 10.42 -1.01 -15.02
N LEU A 182 10.55 -1.26 -13.72
CA LEU A 182 9.48 -1.86 -12.93
C LEU A 182 8.26 -0.96 -12.92
N THR A 183 7.10 -1.51 -13.26
CA THR A 183 5.79 -0.82 -13.21
C THR A 183 5.02 -1.13 -11.93
N ALA A 184 5.36 -2.21 -11.25
CA ALA A 184 4.83 -2.61 -9.95
C ALA A 184 5.88 -3.40 -9.17
N LEU A 185 5.82 -3.35 -7.84
CA LEU A 185 6.64 -4.18 -6.95
C LEU A 185 5.87 -4.40 -5.65
N GLU A 186 5.68 -5.67 -5.29
CA GLU A 186 5.10 -6.04 -4.00
C GLU A 186 6.16 -5.89 -2.89
N ILE A 187 5.86 -5.06 -1.88
CA ILE A 187 6.72 -4.85 -0.72
C ILE A 187 6.29 -5.83 0.38
N PRO A 188 7.17 -6.75 0.80
CA PRO A 188 6.84 -7.75 1.82
C PRO A 188 6.42 -7.14 3.16
N VAL A 189 5.48 -7.79 3.85
CA VAL A 189 4.96 -7.36 5.17
C VAL A 189 6.00 -7.43 6.29
N THR A 190 7.21 -7.85 6.02
CA THR A 190 8.36 -7.91 6.94
C THR A 190 9.27 -6.70 6.82
N VAL A 191 9.11 -5.89 5.75
CA VAL A 191 9.95 -4.70 5.52
C VAL A 191 9.72 -3.68 6.62
N LYS A 192 10.82 -3.22 7.22
CA LYS A 192 10.88 -2.23 8.31
C LYS A 192 11.38 -0.89 7.84
N LYS A 193 12.26 -0.89 6.85
CA LYS A 193 12.95 0.31 6.39
C LYS A 193 13.03 0.38 4.86
N ILE A 194 12.77 1.59 4.33
CA ILE A 194 12.97 1.95 2.92
C ILE A 194 13.87 3.17 2.89
N ASP A 195 15.07 3.01 2.32
CA ASP A 195 16.11 4.02 2.35
C ASP A 195 15.96 5.10 1.25
N ILE A 196 16.85 6.10 1.34
CA ILE A 196 16.85 7.29 0.46
C ILE A 196 16.85 6.90 -1.02
N ASN A 197 15.98 7.56 -1.80
CA ASN A 197 15.90 7.37 -3.25
C ASN A 197 15.72 5.92 -3.72
N ALA A 198 15.17 5.04 -2.88
CA ALA A 198 15.07 3.60 -3.17
C ALA A 198 14.43 3.32 -4.53
N PHE A 199 13.42 4.11 -4.93
CA PHE A 199 12.70 3.97 -6.19
C PHE A 199 12.85 5.19 -7.12
N LEU A 200 13.92 5.97 -6.95
CA LEU A 200 14.15 7.19 -7.74
C LEU A 200 14.13 6.88 -9.25
N MET A 201 13.29 7.62 -10.00
CA MET A 201 13.16 7.47 -11.45
C MET A 201 12.77 6.05 -11.93
N SER A 202 12.17 5.22 -11.08
CA SER A 202 11.52 3.97 -11.53
C SER A 202 10.22 4.28 -12.29
N ASN A 203 9.56 3.26 -12.85
CA ASN A 203 8.27 3.43 -13.55
C ASN A 203 7.06 2.98 -12.70
N ILE A 204 7.25 2.76 -11.40
CA ILE A 204 6.17 2.33 -10.50
C ILE A 204 5.19 3.48 -10.32
N ALA A 205 3.91 3.22 -10.64
CA ALA A 205 2.83 4.20 -10.53
C ALA A 205 2.14 4.18 -9.15
N GLU A 206 2.09 3.02 -8.52
CA GLU A 206 1.40 2.83 -7.24
C GLU A 206 2.29 2.05 -6.26
N PHE A 207 2.38 2.57 -5.04
CA PHE A 207 3.05 1.89 -3.93
C PHE A 207 2.05 1.47 -2.88
N ASP A 208 2.11 0.21 -2.45
CA ASP A 208 1.35 -0.35 -1.34
C ASP A 208 2.32 -0.66 -0.19
N ILE A 209 2.28 0.17 0.87
CA ILE A 209 3.27 0.19 1.95
C ILE A 209 2.70 -0.49 3.19
N PRO A 210 3.20 -1.68 3.54
CA PRO A 210 2.68 -2.45 4.65
C PRO A 210 2.86 -1.74 6.01
N ALA A 211 1.98 -2.07 6.97
CA ALA A 211 2.01 -1.49 8.31
C ALA A 211 3.30 -1.78 9.11
N SER A 212 4.10 -2.73 8.64
CA SER A 212 5.39 -3.09 9.23
C SER A 212 6.48 -2.03 9.02
N VAL A 213 6.34 -1.16 7.98
CA VAL A 213 7.36 -0.14 7.67
C VAL A 213 7.37 0.91 8.78
N GLU A 214 8.52 1.08 9.41
CA GLU A 214 8.76 1.96 10.56
C GLU A 214 9.56 3.21 10.20
N GLU A 215 10.39 3.11 9.14
CA GLU A 215 11.25 4.19 8.67
C GLU A 215 11.20 4.32 7.15
N ILE A 216 11.04 5.54 6.66
CA ILE A 216 11.09 5.89 5.24
C ILE A 216 12.01 7.10 5.10
N SER A 217 13.09 6.93 4.34
CA SER A 217 14.05 8.00 4.10
C SER A 217 13.59 8.95 2.98
N PRO A 218 14.19 10.13 2.86
CA PRO A 218 13.80 11.14 1.87
C PRO A 218 13.77 10.60 0.44
N TYR A 219 12.77 11.08 -0.32
CA TYR A 219 12.59 10.79 -1.76
C TYR A 219 12.49 9.32 -2.13
N ALA A 220 12.18 8.45 -1.15
CA ALA A 220 12.12 7.00 -1.34
C ALA A 220 11.20 6.60 -2.51
N PHE A 221 10.07 7.29 -2.70
CA PHE A 221 9.05 6.98 -3.71
C PHE A 221 9.05 7.95 -4.90
N THR A 222 10.14 8.65 -5.17
CA THR A 222 10.24 9.57 -6.32
C THR A 222 10.37 8.78 -7.62
N SER A 223 9.26 8.19 -8.06
CA SER A 223 9.10 7.49 -9.33
C SER A 223 8.68 8.45 -10.44
N ASN A 224 8.97 8.12 -11.71
CA ASN A 224 8.55 8.94 -12.85
C ASN A 224 7.03 9.07 -12.98
N ASN A 225 6.29 8.02 -12.60
CA ASN A 225 4.85 7.88 -12.83
C ASN A 225 4.04 7.80 -11.53
N VAL A 226 4.65 8.09 -10.37
CA VAL A 226 3.95 7.93 -9.11
C VAL A 226 2.67 8.76 -9.06
N SER A 227 1.55 8.11 -8.86
CA SER A 227 0.23 8.72 -8.74
C SER A 227 -0.45 8.36 -7.42
N LYS A 228 -0.02 7.24 -6.80
CA LYS A 228 -0.65 6.72 -5.59
C LYS A 228 0.37 6.09 -4.64
N ILE A 229 0.27 6.45 -3.36
CA ILE A 229 0.98 5.80 -2.27
C ILE A 229 -0.06 5.40 -1.24
N ARG A 230 -0.20 4.12 -0.94
CA ARG A 230 -1.11 3.60 0.09
C ARG A 230 -0.31 3.20 1.32
N MET A 231 -0.66 3.78 2.45
CA MET A 231 -0.10 3.47 3.76
C MET A 231 -1.07 2.60 4.55
N HIS A 232 -0.59 1.53 5.17
CA HIS A 232 -1.41 0.66 6.05
C HIS A 232 -1.18 0.89 7.54
N ARG A 233 -0.29 1.81 7.89
CA ARG A 233 0.04 2.16 9.27
C ARG A 233 -0.72 3.42 9.70
N THR A 234 -1.39 3.38 10.87
CA THR A 234 -2.11 4.55 11.41
C THR A 234 -1.17 5.60 12.01
N VAL A 235 -0.06 5.15 12.61
CA VAL A 235 1.01 6.05 13.08
C VAL A 235 2.02 6.18 11.94
N PRO A 236 2.29 7.38 11.42
CA PRO A 236 3.23 7.57 10.33
C PRO A 236 4.59 6.95 10.60
N PRO A 237 5.22 6.27 9.63
CA PRO A 237 6.64 5.92 9.72
C PRO A 237 7.50 7.15 9.98
N THR A 238 8.62 6.99 10.67
CA THR A 238 9.57 8.09 10.84
C THR A 238 10.13 8.52 9.48
N ALA A 239 10.12 9.82 9.22
CA ALA A 239 10.69 10.43 8.02
C ALA A 239 11.36 11.74 8.41
N THR A 240 12.49 12.06 7.79
CA THR A 240 13.25 13.31 8.07
C THR A 240 12.97 14.40 7.06
N ASP A 241 12.46 14.05 5.88
CA ASP A 241 12.12 14.96 4.79
C ASP A 241 11.02 14.38 3.92
N GLU A 242 10.61 15.08 2.83
CA GLU A 242 9.58 14.64 1.91
C GLU A 242 9.89 13.29 1.25
N LEU A 243 8.84 12.51 1.00
CA LEU A 243 8.95 11.14 0.47
C LEU A 243 8.95 11.08 -1.06
N VAL A 244 8.33 12.09 -1.66
CA VAL A 244 8.30 12.37 -3.10
C VAL A 244 8.49 13.87 -3.26
N TYR A 245 8.86 14.34 -4.45
CA TYR A 245 8.87 15.77 -4.68
C TYR A 245 7.50 16.39 -4.40
N SER A 246 7.45 17.49 -3.67
CA SER A 246 6.22 18.18 -3.29
C SER A 246 5.37 18.62 -4.49
N SER A 247 6.01 18.85 -5.65
CA SER A 247 5.36 19.14 -6.93
C SER A 247 4.70 17.92 -7.60
N ALA A 248 4.98 16.69 -7.16
CA ALA A 248 4.39 15.49 -7.75
C ALA A 248 2.87 15.47 -7.57
N ASN A 249 2.14 15.11 -8.63
CA ASN A 249 0.69 14.89 -8.56
C ASN A 249 0.40 13.49 -8.02
N VAL A 250 0.54 13.33 -6.70
CA VAL A 250 0.36 12.05 -6.00
C VAL A 250 -0.76 12.16 -4.98
N SER A 251 -1.58 11.11 -4.87
CA SER A 251 -2.51 10.91 -3.76
C SER A 251 -1.89 9.94 -2.73
N ILE A 252 -1.89 10.32 -1.47
CA ILE A 252 -1.38 9.51 -0.37
C ILE A 252 -2.58 9.00 0.43
N PHE A 253 -2.84 7.69 0.32
CA PHE A 253 -3.91 7.04 1.04
C PHE A 253 -3.42 6.61 2.41
N VAL A 254 -4.13 7.04 3.43
CA VAL A 254 -3.84 6.71 4.83
C VAL A 254 -5.02 5.95 5.44
N PRO A 255 -4.82 5.19 6.53
CA PRO A 255 -5.93 4.57 7.25
C PRO A 255 -6.96 5.59 7.74
N THR A 256 -8.17 5.14 7.94
CA THR A 256 -9.29 5.96 8.45
C THR A 256 -8.90 6.66 9.75
N ASP A 257 -9.23 7.97 9.87
CA ASP A 257 -8.93 8.84 11.03
C ASP A 257 -7.42 9.02 11.32
N ALA A 258 -6.58 8.94 10.27
CA ALA A 258 -5.14 9.06 10.38
C ALA A 258 -4.55 10.29 9.66
N THR A 259 -5.33 11.02 8.88
CA THR A 259 -4.85 12.17 8.09
C THR A 259 -4.15 13.19 8.95
N LEU A 260 -4.72 13.59 10.11
CA LEU A 260 -4.12 14.55 11.04
C LEU A 260 -2.75 14.08 11.55
N ALA A 261 -2.61 12.80 11.87
CA ALA A 261 -1.35 12.23 12.33
C ALA A 261 -0.25 12.37 11.25
N TYR A 262 -0.61 12.11 9.98
CA TYR A 262 0.30 12.26 8.85
C TYR A 262 0.61 13.74 8.55
N GLU A 263 -0.37 14.62 8.59
CA GLU A 263 -0.18 16.05 8.33
C GLU A 263 0.69 16.76 9.38
N THR A 264 0.76 16.22 10.60
CA THR A 264 1.57 16.78 11.70
C THR A 264 2.94 16.14 11.85
N ALA A 265 3.17 14.97 11.25
CA ALA A 265 4.45 14.25 11.34
C ALA A 265 5.53 14.91 10.48
N VAL A 266 6.78 14.88 10.97
CA VAL A 266 7.96 15.40 10.25
C VAL A 266 8.12 14.65 8.92
N GLY A 267 8.47 15.37 7.86
CA GLY A 267 8.58 14.84 6.49
C GLY A 267 7.22 14.66 5.80
N TRP A 268 6.23 14.13 6.50
CA TRP A 268 4.88 13.91 5.99
C TRP A 268 4.08 15.23 5.85
N SER A 269 4.28 16.19 6.75
CA SER A 269 3.63 17.50 6.70
C SER A 269 3.89 18.30 5.42
N LYS A 270 4.92 17.95 4.66
CA LYS A 270 5.20 18.52 3.33
C LYS A 270 4.20 18.08 2.25
N HIS A 271 3.36 17.10 2.55
CA HIS A 271 2.35 16.54 1.63
C HIS A 271 0.91 16.91 2.01
N ILE A 272 0.70 17.94 2.83
CA ILE A 272 -0.64 18.43 3.20
C ILE A 272 -1.48 18.69 1.95
N GLY A 273 -2.75 18.26 1.98
CA GLY A 273 -3.69 18.33 0.87
C GLY A 273 -3.63 17.16 -0.13
N LYS A 274 -2.60 16.31 -0.05
CA LYS A 274 -2.48 15.09 -0.87
C LYS A 274 -3.09 13.85 -0.22
N TYR A 275 -3.44 13.93 1.08
CA TYR A 275 -3.99 12.80 1.82
C TYR A 275 -5.41 12.47 1.41
N ARG A 276 -5.71 11.18 1.39
CA ARG A 276 -7.02 10.59 1.13
C ARG A 276 -7.24 9.43 2.08
N GLU A 277 -8.49 9.27 2.47
CA GLU A 277 -8.99 8.09 3.16
C GLU A 277 -10.04 7.41 2.30
N GLU A 278 -10.42 6.19 2.63
CA GLU A 278 -11.36 5.40 1.85
C GLU A 278 -12.46 4.80 2.71
N VAL A 279 -13.65 4.69 2.12
CA VAL A 279 -14.78 3.97 2.71
C VAL A 279 -15.41 3.06 1.66
N THR A 280 -15.59 1.79 2.00
CA THR A 280 -16.29 0.84 1.13
C THR A 280 -17.75 0.75 1.54
N ILE A 281 -18.64 0.99 0.59
CA ILE A 281 -20.07 0.81 0.75
C ILE A 281 -20.39 -0.69 0.70
N GLY A 282 -21.16 -1.17 1.69
CA GLY A 282 -21.54 -2.57 1.74
C GLY A 282 -22.47 -2.99 0.59
N THR A 283 -22.70 -4.29 0.46
CA THR A 283 -23.61 -4.86 -0.57
C THR A 283 -25.06 -4.37 -0.47
N SER A 284 -25.44 -3.82 0.69
CA SER A 284 -26.76 -3.18 0.90
C SER A 284 -26.86 -1.77 0.31
N GLY A 285 -25.79 -1.19 -0.20
CA GLY A 285 -25.72 0.20 -0.66
C GLY A 285 -25.42 1.19 0.48
N TYR A 286 -25.06 0.71 1.67
CA TYR A 286 -24.78 1.55 2.83
C TYR A 286 -23.51 1.13 3.57
N ALA A 287 -22.93 2.10 4.29
CA ALA A 287 -21.87 1.89 5.28
C ALA A 287 -22.06 2.85 6.45
N THR A 288 -21.52 2.56 7.62
CA THR A 288 -21.40 3.55 8.70
C THR A 288 -19.97 4.04 8.77
N LEU A 289 -19.77 5.32 9.09
CA LEU A 289 -18.46 5.94 9.28
C LEU A 289 -18.46 6.82 10.53
N TYR A 290 -17.36 6.76 11.26
CA TYR A 290 -17.09 7.61 12.42
C TYR A 290 -15.59 7.97 12.44
N LEU A 291 -15.29 9.26 12.45
CA LEU A 291 -13.97 9.80 12.70
C LEU A 291 -14.01 10.55 14.05
N GLU A 292 -13.10 10.21 14.95
CA GLU A 292 -13.09 10.79 16.30
C GLU A 292 -12.43 12.16 16.30
N THR A 293 -11.30 12.30 15.61
CA THR A 293 -10.42 13.46 15.69
C THR A 293 -10.50 14.38 14.48
N GLU A 294 -11.04 13.90 13.38
CA GLU A 294 -11.03 14.59 12.08
C GLU A 294 -12.45 14.85 11.55
N ASN A 295 -12.63 16.00 10.91
CA ASN A 295 -13.76 16.21 10.02
C ASN A 295 -13.50 15.56 8.67
N PHE A 296 -14.53 15.32 7.88
CA PHE A 296 -14.37 14.75 6.54
C PHE A 296 -15.40 15.28 5.54
N GLU A 297 -14.99 15.33 4.28
CA GLU A 297 -15.86 15.66 3.15
C GLU A 297 -16.68 14.44 2.74
N VAL A 298 -18.01 14.59 2.63
CA VAL A 298 -18.87 13.52 2.09
C VAL A 298 -18.41 13.18 0.67
N PRO A 299 -18.05 11.92 0.38
CA PRO A 299 -17.48 11.54 -0.91
C PRO A 299 -18.40 11.85 -2.08
N ALA A 300 -17.84 12.19 -3.24
CA ALA A 300 -18.59 12.33 -4.48
C ALA A 300 -19.31 11.00 -4.81
N GLY A 301 -20.63 11.08 -5.07
CA GLY A 301 -21.46 9.90 -5.29
C GLY A 301 -22.03 9.27 -4.02
N CYS A 302 -21.76 9.84 -2.84
CA CYS A 302 -22.37 9.46 -1.58
C CYS A 302 -23.30 10.54 -1.03
N THR A 303 -24.22 10.11 -0.16
CA THR A 303 -25.01 10.97 0.75
C THR A 303 -24.78 10.47 2.16
N ALA A 304 -24.48 11.38 3.10
CA ALA A 304 -24.35 11.07 4.51
C ALA A 304 -25.66 11.35 5.24
N TYR A 305 -26.02 10.50 6.19
CA TYR A 305 -27.24 10.64 7.01
C TYR A 305 -26.87 10.53 8.49
N VAL A 306 -27.50 11.37 9.30
CA VAL A 306 -27.57 11.21 10.76
C VAL A 306 -28.99 10.86 11.17
N ILE A 307 -29.16 10.29 12.37
CA ILE A 307 -30.48 9.98 12.93
C ILE A 307 -30.81 11.07 13.94
N THR A 308 -31.86 11.84 13.66
CA THR A 308 -32.27 12.98 14.50
C THR A 308 -33.36 12.60 15.50
N GLU A 309 -34.22 11.66 15.15
CA GLU A 309 -35.35 11.27 15.98
C GLU A 309 -35.78 9.81 15.72
N VAL A 310 -36.39 9.18 16.73
CA VAL A 310 -37.06 7.89 16.58
C VAL A 310 -38.51 8.05 17.07
N LYS A 311 -39.46 7.73 16.20
CA LYS A 311 -40.89 7.81 16.47
C LYS A 311 -41.59 6.51 16.18
N LYS A 312 -42.70 6.25 16.85
CA LYS A 312 -43.63 5.17 16.54
C LYS A 312 -44.73 5.70 15.63
N GLU A 313 -44.72 5.29 14.36
CA GLU A 313 -45.69 5.66 13.34
C GLU A 313 -46.39 4.39 12.84
N SER A 314 -47.71 4.39 12.80
CA SER A 314 -48.55 3.26 12.32
C SER A 314 -48.17 1.89 12.93
N GLY A 315 -47.79 1.89 14.22
CA GLY A 315 -47.40 0.67 14.93
C GLY A 315 -45.93 0.27 14.83
N GLN A 316 -45.17 0.84 13.89
CA GLN A 316 -43.77 0.58 13.65
C GLN A 316 -42.87 1.73 14.14
N TYR A 317 -41.67 1.42 14.64
CA TYR A 317 -40.69 2.46 14.98
C TYR A 317 -39.92 2.86 13.75
N GLN A 318 -39.88 4.18 13.45
CA GLN A 318 -39.15 4.77 12.36
C GLN A 318 -38.04 5.70 12.89
N ALA A 319 -36.86 5.61 12.29
CA ALA A 319 -35.74 6.53 12.52
C ALA A 319 -35.76 7.63 11.44
N LYS A 320 -35.93 8.87 11.86
CA LYS A 320 -35.87 10.04 10.96
C LYS A 320 -34.44 10.46 10.71
N THR A 321 -34.18 10.84 9.48
CA THR A 321 -32.84 11.22 9.03
C THR A 321 -32.73 12.72 8.73
N GLU A 322 -31.51 13.23 8.85
CA GLU A 322 -31.07 14.48 8.22
C GLU A 322 -29.94 14.10 7.23
N ALA A 323 -30.03 14.63 6.01
CA ALA A 323 -29.15 14.25 4.91
C ALA A 323 -28.14 15.36 4.56
N PHE A 324 -26.92 14.96 4.24
CA PHE A 324 -25.83 15.83 3.80
C PHE A 324 -25.28 15.33 2.46
N ALA A 325 -25.35 16.19 1.44
CA ALA A 325 -24.90 15.86 0.09
C ALA A 325 -23.37 15.76 0.02
N ALA A 326 -22.88 15.17 -1.09
CA ALA A 326 -21.48 15.18 -1.45
C ALA A 326 -20.87 16.58 -1.36
N GLY A 327 -19.64 16.70 -0.86
CA GLY A 327 -18.94 17.96 -0.64
C GLY A 327 -19.26 18.66 0.69
N ASN A 328 -20.28 18.23 1.44
CA ASN A 328 -20.48 18.75 2.80
C ASN A 328 -19.40 18.20 3.74
N ILE A 329 -18.93 19.04 4.67
CA ILE A 329 -17.93 18.63 5.66
C ILE A 329 -18.67 18.22 6.95
N ILE A 330 -18.57 16.93 7.30
CA ILE A 330 -19.08 16.37 8.54
C ILE A 330 -18.10 16.68 9.68
N PRO A 331 -18.53 17.24 10.81
CA PRO A 331 -17.64 17.53 11.94
C PRO A 331 -17.00 16.28 12.54
N ALA A 332 -15.82 16.42 13.14
CA ALA A 332 -15.21 15.38 13.98
C ALA A 332 -16.17 14.91 15.07
N GLY A 333 -16.07 13.65 15.46
CA GLY A 333 -16.91 13.06 16.51
C GLY A 333 -18.37 12.80 16.09
N GLN A 334 -18.74 13.02 14.83
CA GLN A 334 -20.08 12.74 14.32
C GLN A 334 -20.12 11.42 13.55
N ALA A 335 -20.95 10.49 14.02
CA ALA A 335 -21.21 9.24 13.32
C ALA A 335 -22.25 9.44 12.21
N VAL A 336 -22.05 8.83 11.05
CA VAL A 336 -22.97 8.90 9.91
C VAL A 336 -23.25 7.54 9.29
N ILE A 337 -24.37 7.45 8.56
CA ILE A 337 -24.64 6.40 7.57
C ILE A 337 -24.32 7.01 6.21
N LEU A 338 -23.43 6.38 5.45
CA LEU A 338 -23.15 6.72 4.06
C LEU A 338 -23.98 5.83 3.15
N LYS A 339 -24.68 6.43 2.19
CA LYS A 339 -25.38 5.76 1.09
C LYS A 339 -24.59 6.00 -0.19
N GLY A 340 -24.31 4.94 -0.95
CA GLY A 340 -23.61 5.00 -2.22
C GLY A 340 -23.88 3.74 -3.04
N THR A 341 -23.12 3.54 -4.11
CA THR A 341 -23.23 2.33 -4.94
C THR A 341 -22.72 1.11 -4.17
N ALA A 342 -23.52 0.06 -4.13
CA ALA A 342 -23.19 -1.18 -3.41
C ALA A 342 -21.85 -1.78 -3.89
N GLY A 343 -20.98 -2.13 -2.94
CA GLY A 343 -19.67 -2.72 -3.18
C GLY A 343 -18.59 -1.75 -3.66
N GLN A 344 -18.90 -0.48 -3.90
CA GLN A 344 -17.93 0.51 -4.36
C GLN A 344 -17.14 1.11 -3.19
N THR A 345 -15.83 1.33 -3.39
CA THR A 345 -14.97 2.09 -2.49
C THR A 345 -14.88 3.54 -2.97
N TYR A 346 -15.05 4.47 -2.04
CA TYR A 346 -15.00 5.90 -2.28
C TYR A 346 -13.85 6.52 -1.50
N GLU A 347 -13.09 7.38 -2.16
CA GLU A 347 -12.08 8.21 -1.50
C GLU A 347 -12.72 9.49 -0.97
N TYR A 348 -12.18 9.98 0.14
CA TYR A 348 -12.57 11.26 0.73
C TYR A 348 -11.37 11.97 1.34
N LYS A 349 -11.53 13.26 1.58
CA LYS A 349 -10.57 14.09 2.30
C LYS A 349 -11.01 14.22 3.74
N ALA A 350 -10.08 14.14 4.67
CA ALA A 350 -10.29 14.41 6.09
C ALA A 350 -9.41 15.58 6.55
N ASN A 351 -9.62 16.02 7.78
CA ASN A 351 -8.92 17.13 8.41
C ASN A 351 -8.92 18.44 7.59
N LEU A 352 -10.12 18.83 7.11
CA LEU A 352 -10.30 19.99 6.25
C LEU A 352 -10.41 21.30 7.04
N THR A 353 -9.88 22.37 6.46
CA THR A 353 -10.00 23.75 7.02
C THR A 353 -11.34 24.43 6.70
N GLY A 354 -12.22 23.79 5.91
CA GLY A 354 -13.55 24.30 5.58
C GLY A 354 -14.51 24.35 6.78
N THR A 355 -15.63 25.05 6.63
CA THR A 355 -16.66 25.12 7.68
C THR A 355 -17.50 23.84 7.67
N PRO A 356 -17.50 23.03 8.75
CA PRO A 356 -18.35 21.87 8.85
C PRO A 356 -19.84 22.26 8.89
N VAL A 357 -20.71 21.32 8.47
CA VAL A 357 -22.16 21.46 8.63
C VAL A 357 -22.51 21.46 10.13
N THR A 358 -23.63 22.13 10.46
CA THR A 358 -24.16 22.06 11.82
C THR A 358 -25.08 20.85 11.96
N ILE A 359 -24.77 19.96 12.90
CA ILE A 359 -25.60 18.80 13.25
C ILE A 359 -26.17 19.06 14.64
N ALA A 360 -27.44 19.49 14.69
CA ALA A 360 -28.07 19.87 15.95
C ALA A 360 -28.35 18.67 16.87
N LYS A 361 -28.61 17.49 16.25
CA LYS A 361 -28.92 16.27 16.99
C LYS A 361 -28.49 15.05 16.17
N ASN A 362 -27.81 14.14 16.85
CA ASN A 362 -27.41 12.86 16.26
C ASN A 362 -27.55 11.75 17.31
N LEU A 363 -28.36 10.76 17.01
CA LEU A 363 -28.57 9.60 17.88
C LEU A 363 -27.60 8.44 17.55
N LEU A 364 -26.80 8.59 16.49
CA LEU A 364 -25.74 7.65 16.20
C LEU A 364 -24.58 7.83 17.18
N VAL A 365 -23.92 6.74 17.50
CA VAL A 365 -22.69 6.68 18.28
C VAL A 365 -21.67 5.84 17.53
N GLY A 366 -20.43 6.30 17.48
CA GLY A 366 -19.33 5.61 16.82
C GLY A 366 -18.19 5.32 17.77
N THR A 367 -17.21 4.60 17.27
CA THR A 367 -15.95 4.29 17.97
C THR A 367 -14.76 4.37 17.04
N ALA A 368 -13.65 4.95 17.50
CA ALA A 368 -12.39 4.98 16.75
C ALA A 368 -11.65 3.62 16.77
N THR A 369 -11.91 2.83 17.82
CA THR A 369 -11.30 1.51 17.99
C THR A 369 -12.39 0.45 18.13
N GLU A 370 -12.06 -0.82 17.84
CA GLU A 370 -12.99 -1.93 18.07
C GLU A 370 -13.28 -2.09 19.55
N GLN A 371 -14.54 -1.93 19.94
CA GLN A 371 -14.97 -2.00 21.34
C GLN A 371 -16.45 -2.29 21.53
N THR A 372 -16.83 -2.65 22.76
CA THR A 372 -18.21 -2.83 23.17
C THR A 372 -18.68 -1.61 23.96
N LEU A 373 -19.74 -0.93 23.47
CA LEU A 373 -20.42 0.15 24.17
C LEU A 373 -21.56 -0.41 25.01
N ASN A 374 -21.65 0.00 26.29
CA ASN A 374 -22.62 -0.53 27.26
C ASN A 374 -23.01 0.48 28.36
N ALA A 375 -23.08 1.77 28.04
CA ALA A 375 -23.43 2.78 29.02
C ALA A 375 -24.80 2.52 29.66
N ALA A 376 -24.89 2.63 30.98
CA ALA A 376 -26.11 2.42 31.73
C ALA A 376 -27.25 3.39 31.29
N GLY A 377 -28.47 2.91 31.22
CA GLY A 377 -29.63 3.72 30.82
C GLY A 377 -29.85 3.82 29.31
N TYR A 378 -29.02 3.13 28.48
CA TYR A 378 -29.16 3.13 27.04
C TYR A 378 -29.39 1.73 26.48
N LYS A 379 -29.99 1.70 25.30
CA LYS A 379 -30.11 0.53 24.40
C LYS A 379 -29.42 0.82 23.09
N TYR A 380 -28.88 -0.23 22.47
CA TYR A 380 -28.02 -0.12 21.29
C TYR A 380 -28.51 -1.02 20.17
N PHE A 381 -28.34 -0.55 18.91
CA PHE A 381 -28.75 -1.27 17.71
C PHE A 381 -27.71 -1.08 16.59
N LEU A 382 -27.44 -2.16 15.85
CA LEU A 382 -26.62 -2.13 14.64
C LEU A 382 -27.44 -1.71 13.43
N PHE A 383 -26.82 -0.91 12.57
CA PHE A 383 -27.36 -0.64 11.24
C PHE A 383 -27.15 -1.84 10.33
N GLY A 384 -28.19 -2.24 9.60
CA GLY A 384 -28.14 -3.37 8.67
C GLY A 384 -29.46 -3.62 7.95
N SER A 385 -29.50 -4.70 7.16
CA SER A 385 -30.72 -5.19 6.52
C SER A 385 -31.39 -6.24 7.39
N GLY A 386 -32.69 -6.14 7.57
CA GLY A 386 -33.50 -7.09 8.33
C GLY A 386 -34.84 -7.33 7.67
N PRO A 387 -35.76 -8.03 8.37
CA PRO A 387 -37.08 -8.37 7.82
C PRO A 387 -37.89 -7.16 7.37
N ASP A 388 -37.70 -6.02 8.05
CA ASP A 388 -38.43 -4.77 7.80
C ASP A 388 -37.69 -3.83 6.82
N GLY A 389 -36.57 -4.27 6.23
CA GLY A 389 -35.73 -3.48 5.30
C GLY A 389 -34.47 -2.95 5.92
N GLN A 390 -33.97 -1.81 5.42
CA GLN A 390 -32.79 -1.12 5.97
C GLN A 390 -33.15 -0.43 7.29
N GLY A 391 -32.35 -0.68 8.31
CA GLY A 391 -32.67 -0.13 9.62
C GLY A 391 -31.68 -0.50 10.71
N PHE A 392 -32.11 -0.32 11.94
CA PHE A 392 -31.32 -0.65 13.12
C PHE A 392 -31.95 -1.86 13.83
N TYR A 393 -31.13 -2.86 14.05
CA TYR A 393 -31.51 -4.14 14.61
C TYR A 393 -30.70 -4.48 15.85
N ARG A 394 -31.27 -5.26 16.76
CA ARG A 394 -30.50 -5.82 17.86
C ARG A 394 -29.34 -6.68 17.34
N GLN A 395 -28.18 -6.48 17.89
CA GLN A 395 -27.01 -7.30 17.53
C GLN A 395 -27.17 -8.72 18.08
N THR A 396 -27.04 -9.73 17.20
CA THR A 396 -27.12 -11.14 17.59
C THR A 396 -25.95 -11.49 18.51
N GLY A 397 -26.23 -12.23 19.60
CA GLY A 397 -25.21 -12.61 20.57
C GLY A 397 -24.86 -11.55 21.62
N HIS A 398 -25.49 -10.35 21.56
CA HIS A 398 -25.28 -9.28 22.54
C HIS A 398 -26.57 -8.94 23.28
N ASP A 399 -26.44 -8.42 24.51
CA ASP A 399 -27.54 -7.82 25.23
C ASP A 399 -28.00 -6.53 24.52
N ILE A 400 -29.29 -6.20 24.58
CA ILE A 400 -29.84 -4.95 24.02
C ILE A 400 -29.20 -3.69 24.65
N ASN A 401 -28.61 -3.80 25.83
CA ASN A 401 -27.95 -2.72 26.53
C ASN A 401 -26.48 -2.56 26.09
N SER A 402 -26.02 -3.34 25.11
CA SER A 402 -24.67 -3.29 24.60
C SER A 402 -24.62 -3.45 23.08
N ILE A 403 -23.56 -2.95 22.45
CA ILE A 403 -23.24 -3.12 21.03
C ILE A 403 -21.74 -3.25 20.87
N HIS A 404 -21.31 -4.23 20.08
CA HIS A 404 -19.92 -4.37 19.65
C HIS A 404 -19.72 -3.71 18.29
N LEU A 405 -18.89 -2.70 18.23
CA LEU A 405 -18.58 -1.96 17.01
C LEU A 405 -17.11 -2.22 16.62
N LYS A 406 -16.87 -2.48 15.34
CA LYS A 406 -15.54 -2.42 14.77
C LYS A 406 -15.04 -0.98 14.75
N ALA A 407 -13.74 -0.77 14.62
CA ALA A 407 -13.14 0.54 14.48
C ALA A 407 -13.83 1.36 13.37
N HIS A 408 -14.04 2.64 13.61
CA HIS A 408 -14.66 3.61 12.71
C HIS A 408 -16.05 3.25 12.21
N LYS A 409 -16.79 2.44 12.99
CA LYS A 409 -18.19 2.07 12.72
C LYS A 409 -19.12 2.73 13.71
N ALA A 410 -20.39 2.78 13.33
CA ALA A 410 -21.43 3.40 14.14
C ALA A 410 -22.65 2.50 14.33
N GLY A 411 -23.37 2.76 15.42
CA GLY A 411 -24.66 2.19 15.75
C GLY A 411 -25.63 3.26 16.29
N LEU A 412 -26.88 2.88 16.52
CA LEU A 412 -27.90 3.73 17.13
C LEU A 412 -27.87 3.53 18.63
N ARG A 413 -27.84 4.63 19.40
CA ARG A 413 -27.94 4.65 20.86
C ARG A 413 -29.19 5.43 21.30
N LEU A 414 -30.06 4.80 22.07
CA LEU A 414 -31.32 5.40 22.54
C LEU A 414 -31.47 5.25 24.06
N PRO A 415 -32.01 6.28 24.75
CA PRO A 415 -32.39 6.12 26.15
C PRO A 415 -33.35 4.95 26.34
N SER A 416 -33.16 4.12 27.35
CA SER A 416 -33.99 2.94 27.63
C SER A 416 -35.46 3.29 27.86
N THR A 417 -35.74 4.50 28.36
CA THR A 417 -37.10 5.03 28.60
C THR A 417 -37.83 5.42 27.30
N ALA A 418 -37.09 5.68 26.20
CA ALA A 418 -37.71 6.22 24.97
C ALA A 418 -38.36 5.17 24.07
N ILE A 419 -38.02 3.88 24.22
CA ILE A 419 -38.29 2.87 23.18
C ILE A 419 -39.00 1.59 23.69
N GLY A 420 -39.33 1.51 24.98
CA GLY A 420 -40.04 0.34 25.51
C GLY A 420 -39.44 -1.00 25.11
N SER A 421 -40.22 -1.85 24.43
CA SER A 421 -39.85 -3.18 23.95
C SER A 421 -39.43 -3.22 22.46
N ALA A 422 -39.09 -2.09 21.84
CA ALA A 422 -38.67 -2.03 20.43
C ALA A 422 -37.51 -2.98 20.12
N LYS A 423 -37.66 -3.75 19.03
CA LYS A 423 -36.63 -4.72 18.58
C LYS A 423 -35.87 -4.25 17.33
N SER A 424 -36.52 -3.34 16.57
CA SER A 424 -35.97 -2.79 15.32
C SER A 424 -36.52 -1.40 15.04
N PHE A 425 -35.77 -0.66 14.18
CA PHE A 425 -36.13 0.67 13.69
C PHE A 425 -35.86 0.72 12.20
N VAL A 426 -36.87 0.92 11.38
CA VAL A 426 -36.72 1.16 9.95
C VAL A 426 -36.22 2.57 9.76
N VAL A 427 -35.24 2.77 8.86
CA VAL A 427 -34.73 4.09 8.53
C VAL A 427 -35.45 4.63 7.32
N ASP A 428 -36.05 5.78 7.46
CA ASP A 428 -36.67 6.51 6.34
C ASP A 428 -35.62 7.37 5.66
N PHE A 429 -35.13 6.90 4.51
CA PHE A 429 -34.21 7.65 3.62
C PHE A 429 -34.95 8.47 2.55
N SER A 430 -36.29 8.56 2.62
CA SER A 430 -37.13 9.27 1.64
C SER A 430 -37.39 10.74 2.00
N THR A 431 -36.87 11.21 3.16
CA THR A 431 -36.88 12.64 3.44
C THR A 431 -36.28 13.41 2.29
N PRO A 432 -36.93 14.48 1.78
CA PRO A 432 -36.42 15.20 0.63
C PRO A 432 -34.99 15.63 0.90
N GLU A 433 -34.11 15.29 -0.01
CA GLU A 433 -32.77 15.89 -0.05
C GLU A 433 -32.99 17.39 0.11
N THR A 434 -32.65 17.95 1.23
CA THR A 434 -32.52 19.39 1.35
C THR A 434 -31.33 19.71 0.46
N THR A 435 -31.61 19.91 -0.82
CA THR A 435 -30.70 20.60 -1.72
C THR A 435 -30.39 21.91 -1.03
N GLY A 436 -29.24 21.97 -0.36
CA GLY A 436 -28.71 23.17 0.21
C GLY A 436 -28.39 24.13 -0.93
N ILE A 437 -29.43 24.77 -1.44
CA ILE A 437 -29.29 26.00 -2.19
C ILE A 437 -28.83 27.03 -1.16
N ARG A 438 -27.53 27.25 -1.11
CA ARG A 438 -27.00 28.46 -0.47
C ARG A 438 -27.77 29.61 -1.09
N SER A 439 -28.52 30.36 -0.26
CA SER A 439 -28.99 31.68 -0.62
C SER A 439 -27.77 32.54 -0.88
N VAL A 440 -27.36 32.62 -2.13
CA VAL A 440 -26.45 33.66 -2.58
C VAL A 440 -27.25 34.96 -2.42
N GLY A 441 -26.73 35.84 -1.59
CA GLY A 441 -27.34 37.13 -1.27
C GLY A 441 -27.85 37.86 -2.49
N SER A 442 -28.97 38.53 -2.31
CA SER A 442 -29.69 39.36 -3.22
C SER A 442 -28.80 40.12 -4.20
N ALA A 443 -28.91 39.76 -5.45
CA ALA A 443 -28.52 40.64 -6.55
C ALA A 443 -29.49 40.47 -7.72
N VAL A 444 -30.27 41.52 -7.96
CA VAL A 444 -30.89 41.94 -9.19
C VAL A 444 -31.75 40.89 -9.94
N GLN A 445 -33.05 41.11 -9.92
CA GLN A 445 -34.00 40.43 -10.78
C GLN A 445 -33.83 40.87 -12.26
N PRO A 446 -33.76 39.91 -13.19
CA PRO A 446 -34.29 40.14 -14.51
C PRO A 446 -35.69 39.53 -14.60
N SER A 447 -36.59 40.22 -15.31
CA SER A 447 -37.91 39.79 -15.68
C SER A 447 -37.86 38.41 -16.34
N LYS A 448 -38.60 37.44 -15.83
CA LYS A 448 -38.55 36.06 -16.32
C LYS A 448 -39.85 35.65 -16.98
N GLU A 449 -39.75 35.22 -18.22
CA GLU A 449 -40.68 34.25 -18.80
C GLU A 449 -40.43 32.90 -18.10
N ASP A 450 -41.48 32.30 -17.54
CA ASP A 450 -41.43 30.97 -16.95
C ASP A 450 -41.05 29.91 -17.98
N VAL A 451 -39.96 29.18 -17.76
CA VAL A 451 -39.56 28.08 -18.63
C VAL A 451 -40.17 26.77 -18.11
N TYR A 452 -41.03 26.17 -18.92
CA TYR A 452 -41.73 24.93 -18.61
C TYR A 452 -40.96 23.73 -19.16
N PHE A 453 -40.88 22.67 -18.35
CA PHE A 453 -40.35 21.36 -18.73
C PHE A 453 -41.42 20.29 -18.47
N ASP A 454 -41.53 19.30 -19.35
CA ASP A 454 -42.35 18.13 -19.10
C ASP A 454 -41.71 17.21 -18.00
N LEU A 455 -42.42 16.18 -17.61
CA LEU A 455 -41.93 15.23 -16.58
C LEU A 455 -40.72 14.38 -17.05
N GLN A 456 -40.37 14.43 -18.34
CA GLN A 456 -39.19 13.82 -18.92
C GLN A 456 -38.02 14.82 -19.08
N GLY A 457 -38.18 16.05 -18.58
CA GLY A 457 -37.13 17.08 -18.60
C GLY A 457 -36.99 17.82 -19.95
N ARG A 458 -37.90 17.64 -20.90
CA ARG A 458 -37.89 18.35 -22.19
C ARG A 458 -38.55 19.72 -22.05
N ARG A 459 -37.93 20.75 -22.61
CA ARG A 459 -38.48 22.11 -22.61
C ARG A 459 -39.76 22.18 -23.41
N VAL A 460 -40.83 22.77 -22.82
CA VAL A 460 -42.14 22.94 -23.42
C VAL A 460 -42.33 24.44 -23.70
N LEU A 461 -42.36 24.83 -24.99
CA LEU A 461 -42.46 26.23 -25.40
C LEU A 461 -43.88 26.79 -25.25
N HIS A 462 -44.91 25.94 -25.41
CA HIS A 462 -46.32 26.30 -25.28
C HIS A 462 -47.03 25.32 -24.39
N PRO A 463 -46.92 25.49 -23.06
CA PRO A 463 -47.54 24.55 -22.13
C PRO A 463 -49.05 24.68 -22.15
N THR A 464 -49.72 23.56 -22.42
CA THR A 464 -51.18 23.41 -22.33
C THR A 464 -51.57 22.91 -20.95
N ARG A 465 -52.84 22.57 -20.71
CA ARG A 465 -53.27 21.98 -19.45
C ARG A 465 -52.48 20.71 -19.11
N GLY A 466 -51.86 20.68 -17.94
CA GLY A 466 -50.98 19.53 -17.56
C GLY A 466 -50.07 19.82 -16.38
N ILE A 467 -49.18 18.84 -16.11
CA ILE A 467 -48.18 18.95 -15.04
C ILE A 467 -46.82 19.20 -15.62
N TYR A 468 -46.16 20.25 -15.15
CA TYR A 468 -44.85 20.70 -15.65
C TYR A 468 -43.88 20.93 -14.50
N ILE A 469 -42.60 21.02 -14.82
CA ILE A 469 -41.55 21.51 -13.93
C ILE A 469 -41.21 22.94 -14.35
N VAL A 470 -41.41 23.88 -13.44
CA VAL A 470 -41.11 25.31 -13.63
C VAL A 470 -40.18 25.75 -12.51
N ASN A 471 -39.01 26.27 -12.87
CA ASN A 471 -38.01 26.70 -11.87
C ASN A 471 -37.70 25.60 -10.80
N GLY A 472 -37.63 24.34 -11.27
CA GLY A 472 -37.35 23.19 -10.42
C GLY A 472 -38.51 22.71 -9.52
N LYS A 473 -39.71 23.31 -9.67
CA LYS A 473 -40.92 22.93 -8.93
C LYS A 473 -41.99 22.33 -9.83
N LYS A 474 -42.71 21.33 -9.35
CA LYS A 474 -43.85 20.73 -10.00
C LYS A 474 -45.03 21.70 -9.97
N VAL A 475 -45.53 22.11 -11.11
CA VAL A 475 -46.64 23.05 -11.29
C VAL A 475 -47.72 22.37 -12.08
N VAL A 476 -48.98 22.54 -11.68
CA VAL A 476 -50.17 22.15 -12.47
C VAL A 476 -50.65 23.39 -13.19
N LYS A 477 -50.70 23.31 -14.53
CA LYS A 477 -51.32 24.35 -15.36
C LYS A 477 -52.74 23.91 -15.68
N GLU A 478 -53.72 24.69 -15.30
CA GLU A 478 -55.16 24.47 -15.56
C GLU A 478 -55.58 24.88 -16.99
#